data_5ca58f38669e960fd2038a6a51ac1016
#
_entry.id   5ca58f38669e960fd2038a6a51ac1016
#
_cell.length_a   1.000
_cell.length_b   1.000
_cell.length_c   1.000
_cell.angle_alpha   90.00
_cell.angle_beta   90.00
_cell.angle_gamma   90.00
#
_symmetry.space_group_name_H-M   'P 1'
#
loop_
_entity.id
_entity.type
_entity.pdbx_description
1 polymer ?
#
loop_
_entity_poly.entity_id
_entity_poly.type
_entity_poly.pdbx_seq_one_letter_code
_entity_poly.pdbx_strand_id
1 'polypeptide(L)'
;AKELIEKGEAYYCFCDKERLESPKQNIGGKEIIAYDKHCLHLSKEEIEANLAAGKPYVIRANVQNEGVTTFHDEIYGDISQPNEELDDMILIKSDGYPTYNFANVVDDHLMGITHVVRGNEYLSSSPKYNRLYEAFGWDVPVYVHSPLITDESHQKLSKRCGHSSLEALIEQGFLTEAVVNFVALLGWSPADNQEIMSLDELIEKFDYHHMSKSPAVFDFTKLKWMNGEYIKAMDFDAFYEKALPEIKKVITKDLDLKKIAEMVKTRIEVFPDIPALIDFFETLPEYDVAMYTHKKMKTNAESSLEVLKELLPILEKQEDYS
;
A
#
# COMPACT_ATOMS: atom_id res chain seq x y z
N ALA A 1 -24.64 11.79 18.02
CA ALA A 1 -25.13 10.68 18.83
C ALA A 1 -26.42 11.02 19.56
N LYS A 2 -26.52 12.19 20.22
CA LYS A 2 -27.77 12.61 20.91
C LYS A 2 -28.95 12.73 19.96
N GLU A 3 -28.76 13.32 18.80
CA GLU A 3 -29.76 13.39 17.73
C GLU A 3 -30.28 12.00 17.33
N LEU A 4 -29.39 11.01 17.19
CA LEU A 4 -29.79 9.63 16.89
C LEU A 4 -30.62 9.00 18.01
N ILE A 5 -30.33 9.33 19.29
CA ILE A 5 -31.15 8.87 20.42
C ILE A 5 -32.57 9.48 20.33
N GLU A 6 -32.68 10.77 20.01
CA GLU A 6 -33.96 11.46 19.84
C GLU A 6 -34.79 10.87 18.67
N LYS A 7 -34.12 10.41 17.61
CA LYS A 7 -34.72 9.73 16.46
C LYS A 7 -35.04 8.24 16.72
N GLY A 8 -34.58 7.66 17.86
CA GLY A 8 -34.71 6.22 18.15
C GLY A 8 -33.72 5.33 17.40
N GLU A 9 -32.75 5.93 16.71
CA GLU A 9 -31.70 5.24 15.92
C GLU A 9 -30.43 4.94 16.77
N ALA A 10 -30.40 5.36 18.03
CA ALA A 10 -29.39 5.03 19.01
C ALA A 10 -29.98 4.97 20.42
N TYR A 11 -29.24 4.37 21.34
CA TYR A 11 -29.68 4.23 22.72
C TYR A 11 -28.52 4.15 23.71
N TYR A 12 -28.79 4.45 24.99
CA TYR A 12 -27.85 4.30 26.10
C TYR A 12 -27.72 2.84 26.49
N CYS A 13 -26.49 2.35 26.63
CA CYS A 13 -26.21 1.02 27.10
C CYS A 13 -25.36 1.09 28.39
N PHE A 14 -25.91 0.58 29.51
CA PHE A 14 -25.32 0.59 30.84
C PHE A 14 -24.73 -0.78 31.24
N CYS A 15 -24.63 -1.73 30.29
CA CYS A 15 -24.07 -3.05 30.53
C CYS A 15 -22.60 -2.96 30.93
N ASP A 16 -22.22 -3.68 31.98
CA ASP A 16 -20.83 -3.91 32.33
C ASP A 16 -20.20 -5.03 31.50
N LYS A 17 -18.90 -5.25 31.69
CA LYS A 17 -18.14 -6.25 30.94
C LYS A 17 -18.65 -7.66 31.20
N GLU A 18 -19.01 -8.00 32.44
CA GLU A 18 -19.49 -9.32 32.83
C GLU A 18 -20.81 -9.65 32.12
N ARG A 19 -21.73 -8.67 32.04
CA ARG A 19 -23.00 -8.80 31.31
C ARG A 19 -22.78 -8.96 29.79
N LEU A 20 -21.79 -8.29 29.21
CA LEU A 20 -21.51 -8.34 27.77
C LEU A 20 -20.84 -9.64 27.33
N GLU A 21 -20.12 -10.33 28.22
CA GLU A 21 -19.49 -11.64 27.94
C GLU A 21 -20.48 -12.80 28.01
N SER A 22 -21.68 -12.59 28.54
CA SER A 22 -22.66 -13.63 28.85
C SER A 22 -23.49 -14.14 27.65
N PRO A 23 -23.91 -13.33 26.66
CA PRO A 23 -24.75 -13.80 25.58
C PRO A 23 -23.92 -14.31 24.40
N LYS A 24 -23.96 -15.63 24.19
CA LYS A 24 -23.49 -16.26 22.96
C LYS A 24 -24.67 -16.52 22.05
N GLN A 25 -24.65 -15.95 20.86
CA GLN A 25 -25.66 -16.21 19.83
C GLN A 25 -25.07 -17.10 18.72
N ASN A 26 -25.86 -18.02 18.19
CA ASN A 26 -25.47 -18.83 17.05
C ASN A 26 -26.08 -18.20 15.79
N ILE A 27 -25.31 -17.44 15.04
CA ILE A 27 -25.73 -16.80 13.80
C ILE A 27 -25.02 -17.50 12.64
N GLY A 28 -25.80 -18.05 11.72
CA GLY A 28 -25.26 -18.73 10.53
C GLY A 28 -24.36 -19.94 10.82
N GLY A 29 -24.56 -20.63 11.96
CA GLY A 29 -23.76 -21.80 12.37
C GLY A 29 -22.43 -21.45 13.06
N LYS A 30 -22.17 -20.18 13.31
CA LYS A 30 -21.02 -19.71 14.10
C LYS A 30 -21.46 -19.14 15.44
N GLU A 31 -20.75 -19.52 16.51
CA GLU A 31 -20.97 -18.92 17.83
C GLU A 31 -20.34 -17.52 17.84
N ILE A 32 -21.19 -16.48 17.83
CA ILE A 32 -20.78 -15.08 17.87
C ILE A 32 -21.24 -14.49 19.19
N ILE A 33 -20.39 -13.73 19.86
CA ILE A 33 -20.79 -12.88 21.00
C ILE A 33 -21.46 -11.64 20.38
N ALA A 34 -22.78 -11.69 20.20
CA ALA A 34 -23.57 -10.55 19.75
C ALA A 34 -24.27 -9.91 20.95
N TYR A 35 -24.32 -8.58 20.96
CA TYR A 35 -25.06 -7.86 21.98
C TYR A 35 -26.58 -8.09 21.79
N ASP A 36 -27.24 -8.52 22.88
CA ASP A 36 -28.66 -8.92 22.88
C ASP A 36 -29.66 -7.76 22.98
N LYS A 37 -29.21 -6.53 22.74
CA LYS A 37 -30.02 -5.31 22.82
C LYS A 37 -30.71 -5.06 24.17
N HIS A 38 -30.19 -5.64 25.27
CA HIS A 38 -30.77 -5.56 26.58
C HIS A 38 -31.20 -4.13 26.99
N CYS A 39 -30.32 -3.14 26.79
CA CYS A 39 -30.61 -1.76 27.17
C CYS A 39 -31.52 -0.99 26.22
N LEU A 40 -31.80 -1.54 25.03
CA LEU A 40 -32.75 -0.92 24.07
C LEU A 40 -34.17 -0.82 24.65
N HIS A 41 -34.52 -1.77 25.52
CA HIS A 41 -35.88 -1.90 26.07
C HIS A 41 -36.04 -1.26 27.46
N LEU A 42 -35.02 -0.51 27.96
CA LEU A 42 -35.14 0.25 29.19
C LEU A 42 -36.17 1.37 29.04
N SER A 43 -36.99 1.55 30.08
CA SER A 43 -37.91 2.68 30.16
C SER A 43 -37.16 4.02 30.26
N LYS A 44 -37.86 5.10 29.94
CA LYS A 44 -37.30 6.44 30.03
C LYS A 44 -36.90 6.77 31.46
N GLU A 45 -37.72 6.36 32.44
CA GLU A 45 -37.48 6.54 33.87
C GLU A 45 -36.23 5.78 34.34
N GLU A 46 -36.02 4.56 33.85
CA GLU A 46 -34.82 3.77 34.16
C GLU A 46 -33.55 4.38 33.56
N ILE A 47 -33.63 4.90 32.33
CA ILE A 47 -32.51 5.60 31.68
C ILE A 47 -32.15 6.85 32.48
N GLU A 48 -33.15 7.70 32.81
CA GLU A 48 -32.95 8.92 33.61
C GLU A 48 -32.37 8.62 35.01
N ALA A 49 -32.86 7.58 35.68
CA ALA A 49 -32.34 7.15 36.97
C ALA A 49 -30.88 6.68 36.89
N ASN A 50 -30.52 5.91 35.86
CA ASN A 50 -29.15 5.46 35.64
C ASN A 50 -28.19 6.61 35.34
N LEU A 51 -28.62 7.58 34.53
CA LEU A 51 -27.87 8.79 34.21
C LEU A 51 -27.68 9.67 35.47
N ALA A 52 -28.74 9.88 36.24
CA ALA A 52 -28.69 10.65 37.46
C ALA A 52 -27.80 9.99 38.54
N ALA A 53 -27.75 8.66 38.57
CA ALA A 53 -26.86 7.90 39.46
C ALA A 53 -25.38 7.90 39.00
N GLY A 54 -25.07 8.54 37.84
CA GLY A 54 -23.70 8.60 37.29
C GLY A 54 -23.19 7.25 36.83
N LYS A 55 -24.04 6.30 36.45
CA LYS A 55 -23.59 5.00 35.95
C LYS A 55 -22.83 5.19 34.64
N PRO A 56 -21.67 4.51 34.47
CA PRO A 56 -20.97 4.48 33.18
C PRO A 56 -21.87 3.94 32.09
N TYR A 57 -21.83 4.54 30.93
CA TYR A 57 -22.61 4.09 29.76
C TYR A 57 -21.82 4.27 28.49
N VAL A 58 -22.25 3.57 27.42
CA VAL A 58 -21.90 3.81 26.03
C VAL A 58 -23.16 4.15 25.27
N ILE A 59 -23.02 4.79 24.11
CA ILE A 59 -24.14 4.97 23.17
C ILE A 59 -23.94 3.97 22.04
N ARG A 60 -24.98 3.17 21.77
CA ARG A 60 -24.99 2.20 20.67
C ARG A 60 -25.94 2.62 19.56
N ALA A 61 -25.60 2.26 18.32
CA ALA A 61 -26.57 2.31 17.23
C ALA A 61 -27.71 1.31 17.49
N ASN A 62 -28.91 1.64 17.00
CA ASN A 62 -30.05 0.73 17.00
C ASN A 62 -30.23 0.20 15.57
N VAL A 63 -29.63 -0.93 15.26
CA VAL A 63 -29.77 -1.57 13.95
C VAL A 63 -31.03 -2.43 13.94
N GLN A 64 -31.93 -2.19 12.97
CA GLN A 64 -33.10 -3.04 12.75
C GLN A 64 -32.63 -4.44 12.34
N ASN A 65 -33.12 -5.51 13.01
CA ASN A 65 -32.68 -6.87 12.71
C ASN A 65 -33.26 -7.40 11.39
N GLU A 66 -34.42 -6.87 10.97
CA GLU A 66 -35.10 -7.31 9.76
C GLU A 66 -34.56 -6.57 8.52
N GLY A 67 -34.56 -7.29 7.39
CA GLY A 67 -34.16 -6.74 6.09
C GLY A 67 -32.70 -6.98 5.74
N VAL A 68 -32.28 -6.27 4.71
CA VAL A 68 -30.93 -6.37 4.12
C VAL A 68 -30.43 -4.95 3.84
N THR A 69 -29.23 -4.66 4.24
CA THR A 69 -28.53 -3.43 3.86
C THR A 69 -27.69 -3.69 2.62
N THR A 70 -27.99 -2.97 1.54
CA THR A 70 -27.28 -3.05 0.26
C THR A 70 -26.60 -1.71 -0.02
N PHE A 71 -25.37 -1.75 -0.50
CA PHE A 71 -24.67 -0.58 -1.01
C PHE A 71 -23.92 -0.92 -2.29
N HIS A 72 -23.67 0.10 -3.11
CA HIS A 72 -22.86 -0.03 -4.31
C HIS A 72 -21.41 0.38 -4.02
N ASP A 73 -20.48 -0.46 -4.45
CA ASP A 73 -19.05 -0.17 -4.49
C ASP A 73 -18.59 -0.14 -5.95
N GLU A 74 -17.88 0.91 -6.34
CA GLU A 74 -17.47 1.12 -7.73
C GLU A 74 -16.58 0.00 -8.27
N ILE A 75 -15.85 -0.69 -7.38
CA ILE A 75 -14.96 -1.80 -7.75
C ILE A 75 -15.64 -3.14 -7.60
N TYR A 76 -16.30 -3.38 -6.46
CA TYR A 76 -16.86 -4.71 -6.13
C TYR A 76 -18.31 -4.87 -6.59
N GLY A 77 -19.01 -3.78 -6.96
CA GLY A 77 -20.42 -3.77 -7.33
C GLY A 77 -21.35 -3.81 -6.12
N ASP A 78 -22.56 -4.30 -6.30
CA ASP A 78 -23.56 -4.33 -5.23
C ASP A 78 -23.22 -5.38 -4.17
N ILE A 79 -23.14 -4.91 -2.92
CA ILE A 79 -22.83 -5.73 -1.75
C ILE A 79 -24.02 -5.65 -0.81
N SER A 80 -24.54 -6.82 -0.43
CA SER A 80 -25.69 -6.96 0.43
C SER A 80 -25.34 -7.76 1.68
N GLN A 81 -25.78 -7.29 2.85
CA GLN A 81 -25.60 -8.00 4.12
C GLN A 81 -26.92 -8.02 4.89
N PRO A 82 -27.36 -9.21 5.39
CA PRO A 82 -28.51 -9.28 6.28
C PRO A 82 -28.33 -8.41 7.52
N ASN A 83 -29.36 -7.65 7.89
CA ASN A 83 -29.29 -6.76 9.04
C ASN A 83 -29.07 -7.49 10.37
N GLU A 84 -29.53 -8.75 10.46
CA GLU A 84 -29.31 -9.60 11.64
C GLU A 84 -27.82 -9.91 11.91
N GLU A 85 -26.96 -9.77 10.89
CA GLU A 85 -25.51 -9.90 11.02
C GLU A 85 -24.80 -8.60 11.43
N LEU A 86 -25.53 -7.48 11.39
CA LEU A 86 -25.02 -6.18 11.82
C LEU A 86 -25.20 -6.02 13.30
N ASP A 87 -24.14 -5.75 14.04
CA ASP A 87 -24.19 -5.48 15.47
C ASP A 87 -24.58 -4.04 15.77
N ASP A 88 -25.20 -3.82 16.95
CA ASP A 88 -25.40 -2.48 17.50
C ASP A 88 -24.06 -1.90 17.96
N MET A 89 -23.29 -1.40 16.98
CA MET A 89 -21.95 -0.88 17.26
C MET A 89 -21.97 0.28 18.25
N ILE A 90 -20.91 0.38 19.04
CA ILE A 90 -20.72 1.51 19.95
C ILE A 90 -20.41 2.76 19.11
N LEU A 91 -21.17 3.81 19.30
CA LEU A 91 -20.96 5.13 18.70
C LEU A 91 -20.07 5.99 19.58
N ILE A 92 -20.45 6.10 20.88
CA ILE A 92 -19.70 6.85 21.89
C ILE A 92 -19.27 5.90 23.01
N LYS A 93 -17.99 5.92 23.34
CA LYS A 93 -17.39 5.15 24.41
C LYS A 93 -17.73 5.74 25.79
N SER A 94 -17.49 4.98 26.86
CA SER A 94 -17.73 5.40 28.25
C SER A 94 -16.88 6.61 28.68
N ASP A 95 -15.78 6.90 28.00
CA ASP A 95 -14.94 8.07 28.18
C ASP A 95 -15.48 9.33 27.46
N GLY A 96 -16.62 9.21 26.76
CA GLY A 96 -17.26 10.29 26.04
C GLY A 96 -16.71 10.52 24.62
N TYR A 97 -15.66 9.79 24.18
CA TYR A 97 -15.12 9.91 22.85
C TYR A 97 -15.85 8.99 21.86
N PRO A 98 -16.00 9.43 20.58
CA PRO A 98 -16.57 8.59 19.55
C PRO A 98 -15.66 7.40 19.21
N THR A 99 -16.26 6.33 18.72
CA THR A 99 -15.49 5.28 18.04
C THR A 99 -15.09 5.77 16.63
N TYR A 100 -14.06 5.15 16.07
CA TYR A 100 -13.67 5.42 14.67
C TYR A 100 -14.86 5.27 13.71
N ASN A 101 -15.61 4.18 13.85
CA ASN A 101 -16.74 3.86 12.97
C ASN A 101 -17.89 4.88 13.01
N PHE A 102 -18.00 5.65 14.06
CA PHE A 102 -18.97 6.75 14.16
C PHE A 102 -18.37 8.07 13.69
N ALA A 103 -17.14 8.35 14.11
CA ALA A 103 -16.47 9.60 13.80
C ALA A 103 -16.27 9.77 12.29
N ASN A 104 -15.85 8.72 11.57
CA ASN A 104 -15.60 8.81 10.13
C ASN A 104 -16.86 9.21 9.34
N VAL A 105 -18.04 8.66 9.69
CA VAL A 105 -19.31 9.02 9.02
C VAL A 105 -19.67 10.48 9.25
N VAL A 106 -19.51 10.96 10.48
CA VAL A 106 -19.83 12.35 10.84
C VAL A 106 -18.83 13.31 10.18
N ASP A 107 -17.55 12.99 10.23
CA ASP A 107 -16.50 13.82 9.64
C ASP A 107 -16.62 13.87 8.12
N ASP A 108 -16.83 12.72 7.46
CA ASP A 108 -17.00 12.65 6.01
C ASP A 108 -18.19 13.50 5.55
N HIS A 109 -19.33 13.41 6.25
CA HIS A 109 -20.50 14.24 5.92
C HIS A 109 -20.22 15.74 6.13
N LEU A 110 -19.69 16.12 7.31
CA LEU A 110 -19.47 17.53 7.63
C LEU A 110 -18.35 18.17 6.79
N MET A 111 -17.39 17.38 6.33
CA MET A 111 -16.32 17.81 5.43
C MET A 111 -16.74 17.79 3.96
N GLY A 112 -17.94 17.32 3.63
CA GLY A 112 -18.43 17.26 2.26
C GLY A 112 -17.71 16.23 1.38
N ILE A 113 -17.26 15.13 1.97
CA ILE A 113 -16.60 14.03 1.25
C ILE A 113 -17.61 13.40 0.28
N THR A 114 -17.25 13.34 -0.99
CA THR A 114 -18.09 12.77 -2.05
C THR A 114 -17.73 11.32 -2.37
N HIS A 115 -16.45 10.96 -2.21
CA HIS A 115 -15.90 9.63 -2.50
C HIS A 115 -15.05 9.14 -1.35
N VAL A 116 -15.32 7.93 -0.87
CA VAL A 116 -14.54 7.27 0.17
C VAL A 116 -13.68 6.19 -0.48
N VAL A 117 -12.38 6.47 -0.63
CA VAL A 117 -11.39 5.53 -1.19
C VAL A 117 -10.60 4.92 -0.05
N ARG A 118 -10.65 3.59 0.09
CA ARG A 118 -9.95 2.87 1.18
C ARG A 118 -9.75 1.39 0.86
N GLY A 119 -9.00 0.67 1.70
CA GLY A 119 -8.74 -0.75 1.50
C GLY A 119 -10.00 -1.63 1.64
N ASN A 120 -10.03 -2.75 0.93
CA ASN A 120 -11.15 -3.67 0.90
C ASN A 120 -11.47 -4.34 2.24
N GLU A 121 -10.61 -4.24 3.25
CA GLU A 121 -10.89 -4.70 4.61
C GLU A 121 -12.10 -4.01 5.25
N TYR A 122 -12.50 -2.86 4.74
CA TYR A 122 -13.66 -2.11 5.21
C TYR A 122 -14.99 -2.49 4.52
N LEU A 123 -14.96 -3.36 3.50
CA LEU A 123 -16.18 -3.82 2.81
C LEU A 123 -17.22 -4.36 3.79
N SER A 124 -16.80 -5.17 4.75
CA SER A 124 -17.70 -5.74 5.77
C SER A 124 -18.22 -4.73 6.79
N SER A 125 -17.58 -3.57 6.91
CA SER A 125 -18.02 -2.50 7.82
C SER A 125 -18.91 -1.47 7.14
N SER A 126 -18.85 -1.35 5.82
CA SER A 126 -19.58 -0.35 5.05
C SER A 126 -21.10 -0.41 5.22
N PRO A 127 -21.76 -1.57 5.36
CA PRO A 127 -23.19 -1.63 5.67
C PRO A 127 -23.55 -0.90 6.97
N LYS A 128 -22.70 -0.98 8.00
CA LYS A 128 -22.92 -0.27 9.28
C LYS A 128 -22.84 1.24 9.12
N TYR A 129 -21.97 1.73 8.24
CA TYR A 129 -21.85 3.15 7.95
C TYR A 129 -23.08 3.65 7.18
N ASN A 130 -23.55 2.88 6.21
CA ASN A 130 -24.77 3.21 5.48
C ASN A 130 -25.99 3.35 6.39
N ARG A 131 -26.12 2.46 7.39
CA ARG A 131 -27.18 2.58 8.40
C ARG A 131 -27.09 3.90 9.19
N LEU A 132 -25.88 4.42 9.44
CA LEU A 132 -25.72 5.72 10.09
C LEU A 132 -26.10 6.88 9.15
N TYR A 133 -25.69 6.84 7.89
CA TYR A 133 -26.11 7.84 6.91
C TYR A 133 -27.63 7.89 6.78
N GLU A 134 -28.28 6.72 6.67
CA GLU A 134 -29.74 6.60 6.63
C GLU A 134 -30.41 7.14 7.90
N ALA A 135 -29.89 6.79 9.09
CA ALA A 135 -30.42 7.24 10.38
C ALA A 135 -30.33 8.77 10.54
N PHE A 136 -29.30 9.38 10.02
CA PHE A 136 -29.17 10.84 9.97
C PHE A 136 -30.06 11.48 8.88
N GLY A 137 -30.41 10.73 7.83
CA GLY A 137 -31.04 11.25 6.62
C GLY A 137 -30.05 11.96 5.69
N TRP A 138 -28.80 11.50 5.70
CA TRP A 138 -27.71 12.02 4.86
C TRP A 138 -27.50 11.16 3.63
N ASP A 139 -27.00 11.79 2.55
CA ASP A 139 -26.59 11.07 1.35
C ASP A 139 -25.36 10.22 1.64
N VAL A 140 -25.37 8.99 1.13
CA VAL A 140 -24.26 8.05 1.22
C VAL A 140 -23.19 8.44 0.18
N PRO A 141 -21.91 8.57 0.55
CA PRO A 141 -20.85 8.85 -0.41
C PRO A 141 -20.62 7.67 -1.36
N VAL A 142 -19.94 7.94 -2.47
CA VAL A 142 -19.48 6.90 -3.39
C VAL A 142 -18.38 6.09 -2.73
N TYR A 143 -18.49 4.76 -2.72
CA TYR A 143 -17.47 3.88 -2.17
C TYR A 143 -16.56 3.32 -3.26
N VAL A 144 -15.26 3.39 -3.02
CA VAL A 144 -14.21 2.82 -3.86
C VAL A 144 -13.27 2.02 -2.96
N HIS A 145 -13.45 0.71 -2.88
CA HIS A 145 -12.57 -0.15 -2.08
C HIS A 145 -11.43 -0.70 -2.94
N SER A 146 -10.20 -0.26 -2.64
CA SER A 146 -9.00 -0.73 -3.34
C SER A 146 -8.65 -2.17 -2.96
N PRO A 147 -8.05 -2.95 -3.88
CA PRO A 147 -7.64 -4.31 -3.60
C PRO A 147 -6.56 -4.38 -2.52
N LEU A 148 -6.45 -5.54 -1.88
CA LEU A 148 -5.37 -5.82 -0.94
C LEU A 148 -4.03 -5.86 -1.66
N ILE A 149 -2.99 -5.29 -1.06
CA ILE A 149 -1.61 -5.44 -1.50
C ILE A 149 -0.97 -6.55 -0.68
N THR A 150 -0.39 -7.53 -1.37
CA THR A 150 0.28 -8.70 -0.80
C THR A 150 1.75 -8.74 -1.19
N ASP A 151 2.52 -9.53 -0.47
CA ASP A 151 3.84 -9.96 -0.91
C ASP A 151 3.75 -11.10 -1.94
N GLU A 152 4.90 -11.57 -2.42
CA GLU A 152 4.99 -12.71 -3.37
C GLU A 152 4.43 -14.02 -2.81
N SER A 153 4.34 -14.16 -1.49
CA SER A 153 3.75 -15.30 -0.80
C SER A 153 2.23 -15.14 -0.58
N HIS A 154 1.62 -14.11 -1.18
CA HIS A 154 0.21 -13.76 -1.02
C HIS A 154 -0.20 -13.43 0.43
N GLN A 155 0.74 -13.06 1.29
CA GLN A 155 0.46 -12.55 2.62
C GLN A 155 0.29 -11.02 2.58
N LYS A 156 -0.62 -10.49 3.40
CA LYS A 156 -0.83 -9.05 3.50
C LYS A 156 0.48 -8.32 3.76
N LEU A 157 0.84 -7.37 2.91
CA LEU A 157 2.03 -6.55 3.09
C LEU A 157 1.94 -5.81 4.43
N SER A 158 2.95 -5.98 5.27
CA SER A 158 2.96 -5.37 6.61
C SER A 158 4.18 -4.49 6.81
N LYS A 159 4.05 -3.46 7.64
CA LYS A 159 5.15 -2.56 8.03
C LYS A 159 6.36 -3.29 8.65
N ARG A 160 6.19 -4.54 9.07
CA ARG A 160 7.28 -5.37 9.66
C ARG A 160 8.21 -5.95 8.61
N CYS A 161 7.85 -5.92 7.33
CA CYS A 161 8.68 -6.46 6.23
C CYS A 161 9.83 -5.52 5.82
N GLY A 162 10.07 -4.39 6.52
CA GLY A 162 11.27 -3.55 6.37
C GLY A 162 11.40 -2.75 5.06
N HIS A 163 10.62 -3.07 4.03
CA HIS A 163 10.73 -2.49 2.69
C HIS A 163 9.46 -1.74 2.24
N SER A 164 8.55 -1.45 3.16
CA SER A 164 7.20 -0.97 2.82
C SER A 164 6.97 0.52 3.08
N SER A 165 7.97 1.29 3.51
CA SER A 165 7.84 2.74 3.62
C SER A 165 8.54 3.45 2.47
N LEU A 166 8.02 4.61 2.08
CA LEU A 166 8.63 5.43 1.03
C LEU A 166 10.08 5.80 1.37
N GLU A 167 10.35 6.15 2.63
CA GLU A 167 11.68 6.50 3.13
C GLU A 167 12.67 5.35 2.92
N ALA A 168 12.27 4.12 3.27
CA ALA A 168 13.10 2.94 3.09
C ALA A 168 13.39 2.64 1.62
N LEU A 169 12.46 2.92 0.71
CA LEU A 169 12.68 2.78 -0.73
C LEU A 169 13.63 3.85 -1.25
N ILE A 170 13.49 5.10 -0.81
CA ILE A 170 14.42 6.20 -1.17
C ILE A 170 15.84 5.89 -0.69
N GLU A 171 16.00 5.40 0.54
CA GLU A 171 17.31 4.98 1.07
C GLU A 171 17.95 3.84 0.27
N GLN A 172 17.14 2.98 -0.35
CA GLN A 172 17.60 1.94 -1.27
C GLN A 172 17.91 2.45 -2.68
N GLY A 173 17.73 3.74 -2.95
CA GLY A 173 18.08 4.38 -4.22
C GLY A 173 16.97 4.37 -5.26
N PHE A 174 15.71 4.13 -4.85
CA PHE A 174 14.57 4.28 -5.74
C PHE A 174 14.20 5.75 -5.94
N LEU A 175 13.84 6.10 -7.16
CA LEU A 175 13.31 7.41 -7.52
C LEU A 175 11.85 7.52 -7.07
N THR A 176 11.47 8.66 -6.52
CA THR A 176 10.08 8.91 -6.08
C THR A 176 9.09 8.74 -7.22
N GLU A 177 9.42 9.20 -8.41
CA GLU A 177 8.61 9.10 -9.62
C GLU A 177 8.36 7.64 -10.01
N ALA A 178 9.38 6.80 -9.93
CA ALA A 178 9.26 5.37 -10.21
C ALA A 178 8.37 4.67 -9.17
N VAL A 179 8.54 5.01 -7.88
CA VAL A 179 7.70 4.47 -6.80
C VAL A 179 6.24 4.88 -6.98
N VAL A 180 5.95 6.15 -7.30
CA VAL A 180 4.58 6.64 -7.55
C VAL A 180 3.95 5.89 -8.71
N ASN A 181 4.65 5.76 -9.85
CA ASN A 181 4.14 5.04 -11.00
C ASN A 181 3.89 3.56 -10.67
N PHE A 182 4.83 2.90 -9.99
CA PHE A 182 4.67 1.50 -9.57
C PHE A 182 3.46 1.31 -8.66
N VAL A 183 3.30 2.18 -7.64
CA VAL A 183 2.17 2.10 -6.70
C VAL A 183 0.84 2.33 -7.42
N ALA A 184 0.79 3.24 -8.40
CA ALA A 184 -0.41 3.46 -9.20
C ALA A 184 -0.84 2.19 -9.97
N LEU A 185 0.13 1.38 -10.44
CA LEU A 185 -0.15 0.12 -11.14
C LEU A 185 -0.51 -1.04 -10.20
N LEU A 186 -0.44 -0.87 -8.88
CA LEU A 186 -0.89 -1.89 -7.92
C LEU A 186 -2.41 -1.94 -7.86
N GLY A 187 -2.97 -2.84 -8.65
CA GLY A 187 -4.42 -3.04 -8.73
C GLY A 187 -5.15 -2.14 -9.73
N TRP A 188 -4.42 -1.35 -10.51
CA TRP A 188 -4.94 -0.58 -11.63
C TRP A 188 -4.06 -0.78 -12.87
N SER A 189 -4.64 -0.61 -14.05
CA SER A 189 -3.91 -0.58 -15.32
C SER A 189 -4.57 0.40 -16.29
N PRO A 190 -3.78 1.18 -17.07
CA PRO A 190 -4.34 2.01 -18.12
C PRO A 190 -4.86 1.15 -19.27
N ALA A 191 -5.80 1.70 -20.05
CA ALA A 191 -6.43 0.98 -21.17
C ALA A 191 -5.45 0.55 -22.28
N ASP A 192 -4.34 1.27 -22.44
CA ASP A 192 -3.29 1.00 -23.42
C ASP A 192 -2.14 0.12 -22.89
N ASN A 193 -2.23 -0.34 -21.64
CA ASN A 193 -1.20 -1.13 -20.95
C ASN A 193 0.19 -0.46 -20.87
N GLN A 194 0.26 0.86 -20.91
CA GLN A 194 1.50 1.59 -20.69
C GLN A 194 1.97 1.40 -19.24
N GLU A 195 3.23 0.99 -19.05
CA GLU A 195 3.76 0.74 -17.70
C GLU A 195 4.61 1.89 -17.15
N ILE A 196 5.35 2.59 -18.00
CA ILE A 196 6.17 3.73 -17.61
C ILE A 196 5.45 5.01 -18.00
N MET A 197 5.09 5.81 -16.99
CA MET A 197 4.29 7.03 -17.15
C MET A 197 4.83 8.15 -16.26
N SER A 198 4.91 9.35 -16.81
CA SER A 198 5.11 10.55 -16.01
C SER A 198 3.92 10.77 -15.05
N LEU A 199 4.10 11.64 -14.05
CA LEU A 199 3.00 12.00 -13.14
C LEU A 199 1.82 12.63 -13.90
N ASP A 200 2.10 13.47 -14.90
CA ASP A 200 1.05 14.11 -15.71
C ASP A 200 0.27 13.07 -16.54
N GLU A 201 0.96 12.09 -17.14
CA GLU A 201 0.30 10.98 -17.83
C GLU A 201 -0.51 10.10 -16.88
N LEU A 202 -0.02 9.86 -15.65
CA LEU A 202 -0.78 9.15 -14.62
C LEU A 202 -2.07 9.90 -14.25
N ILE A 203 -1.99 11.22 -14.05
CA ILE A 203 -3.16 12.06 -13.72
C ILE A 203 -4.18 12.02 -14.86
N GLU A 204 -3.72 12.08 -16.12
CA GLU A 204 -4.60 12.05 -17.29
C GLU A 204 -5.28 10.69 -17.48
N LYS A 205 -4.55 9.59 -17.24
CA LYS A 205 -5.03 8.23 -17.53
C LYS A 205 -5.73 7.55 -16.38
N PHE A 206 -5.52 8.00 -15.15
CA PHE A 206 -6.05 7.32 -13.97
C PHE A 206 -7.58 7.37 -13.93
N ASP A 207 -8.18 6.20 -13.90
CA ASP A 207 -9.61 5.99 -13.72
C ASP A 207 -9.83 4.81 -12.76
N TYR A 208 -10.41 5.08 -11.60
CA TYR A 208 -10.66 4.06 -10.58
C TYR A 208 -11.63 2.96 -11.05
N HIS A 209 -12.46 3.19 -12.08
CA HIS A 209 -13.31 2.13 -12.65
C HIS A 209 -12.51 1.00 -13.31
N HIS A 210 -11.23 1.24 -13.64
CA HIS A 210 -10.32 0.21 -14.16
C HIS A 210 -9.50 -0.50 -13.06
N MET A 211 -9.84 -0.30 -11.79
CA MET A 211 -9.19 -1.02 -10.70
C MET A 211 -9.65 -2.48 -10.64
N SER A 212 -8.73 -3.37 -10.31
CA SER A 212 -8.96 -4.81 -10.17
C SER A 212 -9.61 -5.13 -8.83
N LYS A 213 -10.47 -6.17 -8.80
CA LYS A 213 -10.98 -6.78 -7.56
C LYS A 213 -9.95 -7.71 -6.90
N SER A 214 -9.01 -8.22 -7.69
CA SER A 214 -8.01 -9.18 -7.22
C SER A 214 -6.90 -8.49 -6.43
N PRO A 215 -6.36 -9.14 -5.39
CA PRO A 215 -5.18 -8.64 -4.69
C PRO A 215 -4.02 -8.35 -5.65
N ALA A 216 -3.31 -7.25 -5.43
CA ALA A 216 -2.11 -6.88 -6.17
C ALA A 216 -0.87 -7.39 -5.42
N VAL A 217 0.08 -7.97 -6.16
CA VAL A 217 1.35 -8.42 -5.58
C VAL A 217 2.38 -7.29 -5.68
N PHE A 218 3.02 -6.95 -4.56
CA PHE A 218 4.14 -6.03 -4.54
C PHE A 218 5.40 -6.75 -5.05
N ASP A 219 5.61 -6.67 -6.37
CA ASP A 219 6.75 -7.26 -7.06
C ASP A 219 7.96 -6.31 -7.01
N PHE A 220 8.92 -6.63 -6.17
CA PHE A 220 10.13 -5.83 -5.99
C PHE A 220 11.04 -5.85 -7.22
N THR A 221 11.03 -6.94 -7.98
CA THR A 221 11.79 -7.06 -9.23
C THR A 221 11.24 -6.12 -10.29
N LYS A 222 9.90 -6.05 -10.40
CA LYS A 222 9.24 -5.10 -11.28
C LYS A 222 9.53 -3.65 -10.89
N LEU A 223 9.50 -3.33 -9.59
CA LEU A 223 9.82 -1.99 -9.11
C LEU A 223 11.26 -1.59 -9.49
N LYS A 224 12.23 -2.50 -9.31
CA LYS A 224 13.63 -2.27 -9.71
C LYS A 224 13.75 -2.01 -11.22
N TRP A 225 13.14 -2.87 -12.02
CA TRP A 225 13.13 -2.67 -13.47
C TRP A 225 12.54 -1.31 -13.85
N MET A 226 11.37 -0.95 -13.32
CA MET A 226 10.76 0.35 -13.57
C MET A 226 11.69 1.50 -13.20
N ASN A 227 12.32 1.43 -12.02
CA ASN A 227 13.26 2.44 -11.57
C ASN A 227 14.46 2.58 -12.54
N GLY A 228 14.97 1.45 -13.05
CA GLY A 228 16.00 1.44 -14.09
C GLY A 228 15.57 2.16 -15.37
N GLU A 229 14.31 2.01 -15.80
CA GLU A 229 13.80 2.74 -16.97
C GLU A 229 13.73 4.26 -16.71
N TYR A 230 13.33 4.69 -15.52
CA TYR A 230 13.38 6.12 -15.16
C TYR A 230 14.81 6.65 -15.11
N ILE A 231 15.77 5.88 -14.58
CA ILE A 231 17.19 6.27 -14.57
C ILE A 231 17.72 6.41 -16.01
N LYS A 232 17.41 5.48 -16.90
CA LYS A 232 17.81 5.55 -18.33
C LYS A 232 17.25 6.77 -19.05
N ALA A 233 16.00 7.14 -18.73
CA ALA A 233 15.33 8.30 -19.33
C ALA A 233 15.80 9.64 -18.74
N MET A 234 16.44 9.64 -17.57
CA MET A 234 16.87 10.85 -16.88
C MET A 234 17.88 11.64 -17.73
N ASP A 235 17.82 12.99 -17.66
CA ASP A 235 18.88 13.84 -18.18
C ASP A 235 20.24 13.49 -17.59
N PHE A 236 21.31 13.56 -18.40
CA PHE A 236 22.62 13.09 -17.96
C PHE A 236 23.20 13.90 -16.80
N ASP A 237 23.04 15.22 -16.77
CA ASP A 237 23.59 16.02 -15.68
C ASP A 237 22.84 15.76 -14.38
N ALA A 238 21.50 15.60 -14.42
CA ALA A 238 20.70 15.21 -13.28
C ALA A 238 21.06 13.78 -12.78
N PHE A 239 21.30 12.85 -13.71
CA PHE A 239 21.80 11.53 -13.38
C PHE A 239 23.17 11.59 -12.71
N TYR A 240 24.10 12.35 -13.28
CA TYR A 240 25.47 12.48 -12.77
C TYR A 240 25.50 13.03 -11.34
N GLU A 241 24.68 14.05 -11.05
CA GLU A 241 24.59 14.59 -9.67
C GLU A 241 24.20 13.51 -8.66
N LYS A 242 23.26 12.63 -9.00
CA LYS A 242 22.82 11.53 -8.13
C LYS A 242 23.81 10.37 -8.10
N ALA A 243 24.51 10.07 -9.19
CA ALA A 243 25.48 9.00 -9.29
C ALA A 243 26.83 9.33 -8.63
N LEU A 244 27.22 10.62 -8.61
CA LEU A 244 28.53 11.05 -8.14
C LEU A 244 28.83 10.63 -6.69
N PRO A 245 27.93 10.72 -5.71
CA PRO A 245 28.18 10.21 -4.37
C PRO A 245 28.50 8.71 -4.34
N GLU A 246 27.80 7.91 -5.16
CA GLU A 246 28.02 6.47 -5.23
C GLU A 246 29.38 6.13 -5.90
N ILE A 247 29.72 6.84 -6.97
CA ILE A 247 31.03 6.69 -7.66
C ILE A 247 32.17 7.02 -6.69
N LYS A 248 32.05 8.11 -5.94
CA LYS A 248 33.07 8.55 -4.98
C LYS A 248 33.24 7.63 -3.75
N LYS A 249 32.32 6.71 -3.50
CA LYS A 249 32.51 5.67 -2.47
C LYS A 249 33.64 4.70 -2.83
N VAL A 250 33.92 4.53 -4.12
CA VAL A 250 34.87 3.53 -4.63
C VAL A 250 36.05 4.19 -5.33
N ILE A 251 35.82 5.15 -6.21
CA ILE A 251 36.85 5.77 -7.03
C ILE A 251 37.55 6.88 -6.25
N THR A 252 38.83 6.72 -5.97
CA THR A 252 39.72 7.70 -5.34
C THR A 252 40.77 8.24 -6.31
N LYS A 253 41.02 7.53 -7.42
CA LYS A 253 41.95 7.91 -8.48
C LYS A 253 41.42 9.13 -9.28
N ASP A 254 42.36 9.84 -9.89
CA ASP A 254 42.05 10.93 -10.82
C ASP A 254 41.62 10.34 -12.19
N LEU A 255 40.32 10.05 -12.30
CA LEU A 255 39.69 9.47 -13.48
C LEU A 255 38.54 10.38 -13.95
N ASP A 256 38.16 10.25 -15.20
CA ASP A 256 36.99 10.92 -15.76
C ASP A 256 35.69 10.29 -15.20
N LEU A 257 35.20 10.87 -14.09
CA LEU A 257 34.02 10.37 -13.39
C LEU A 257 32.72 10.54 -14.23
N LYS A 258 32.69 11.53 -15.17
CA LYS A 258 31.54 11.67 -16.07
C LYS A 258 31.46 10.53 -17.06
N LYS A 259 32.61 10.13 -17.63
CA LYS A 259 32.69 8.98 -18.53
C LYS A 259 32.32 7.67 -17.82
N ILE A 260 32.77 7.49 -16.58
CA ILE A 260 32.37 6.35 -15.73
C ILE A 260 30.85 6.36 -15.50
N ALA A 261 30.28 7.50 -15.16
CA ALA A 261 28.84 7.65 -14.95
C ALA A 261 28.04 7.29 -16.22
N GLU A 262 28.48 7.76 -17.39
CA GLU A 262 27.85 7.44 -18.69
C GLU A 262 27.84 5.93 -18.96
N MET A 263 28.93 5.22 -18.65
CA MET A 263 29.06 3.77 -18.86
C MET A 263 28.07 2.96 -18.00
N VAL A 264 27.72 3.42 -16.80
CA VAL A 264 26.85 2.69 -15.88
C VAL A 264 25.37 3.08 -15.96
N LYS A 265 25.04 4.24 -16.54
CA LYS A 265 23.68 4.78 -16.57
C LYS A 265 22.63 3.78 -17.08
N THR A 266 22.96 2.99 -18.09
CA THR A 266 22.04 2.01 -18.70
C THR A 266 22.09 0.62 -18.05
N ARG A 267 22.96 0.43 -17.03
CA ARG A 267 23.27 -0.88 -16.43
C ARG A 267 22.77 -1.01 -14.99
N ILE A 268 22.31 0.06 -14.40
CA ILE A 268 21.83 0.07 -13.01
C ILE A 268 20.30 0.13 -12.95
N GLU A 269 19.76 -0.47 -11.92
CA GLU A 269 18.36 -0.36 -11.57
C GLU A 269 18.15 0.58 -10.37
N VAL A 270 19.16 0.68 -9.49
CA VAL A 270 19.22 1.63 -8.37
C VAL A 270 20.62 2.23 -8.25
N PHE A 271 20.76 3.44 -7.70
CA PHE A 271 22.07 4.10 -7.58
C PHE A 271 23.11 3.31 -6.76
N PRO A 272 22.73 2.62 -5.67
CA PRO A 272 23.65 1.75 -4.93
C PRO A 272 24.25 0.57 -5.71
N ASP A 273 23.79 0.28 -6.92
CA ASP A 273 24.42 -0.74 -7.78
C ASP A 273 25.75 -0.25 -8.36
N ILE A 274 26.00 1.07 -8.44
CA ILE A 274 27.15 1.68 -9.08
C ILE A 274 28.49 1.16 -8.50
N PRO A 275 28.72 1.16 -7.19
CA PRO A 275 29.99 0.72 -6.61
C PRO A 275 30.46 -0.65 -7.10
N ALA A 276 29.56 -1.63 -7.15
CA ALA A 276 29.89 -2.99 -7.58
C ALA A 276 30.20 -3.12 -9.09
N LEU A 277 29.75 -2.13 -9.89
CA LEU A 277 29.99 -2.12 -11.34
C LEU A 277 31.28 -1.41 -11.74
N ILE A 278 31.90 -0.64 -10.83
CA ILE A 278 33.04 0.21 -11.14
C ILE A 278 34.28 -0.04 -10.28
N ASP A 279 34.23 -0.95 -9.31
CA ASP A 279 35.31 -1.24 -8.36
C ASP A 279 36.63 -1.63 -9.04
N PHE A 280 36.55 -2.28 -10.20
CA PHE A 280 37.69 -2.67 -11.00
C PHE A 280 38.50 -1.48 -11.58
N PHE A 281 37.93 -0.27 -11.68
CA PHE A 281 38.66 0.93 -12.05
C PHE A 281 39.62 1.37 -10.93
N GLU A 282 39.26 1.13 -9.69
CA GLU A 282 40.09 1.45 -8.55
C GLU A 282 41.14 0.36 -8.30
N THR A 283 40.72 -0.90 -8.25
CA THR A 283 41.61 -2.03 -7.99
C THR A 283 41.15 -3.25 -8.79
N LEU A 284 42.05 -3.82 -9.58
CA LEU A 284 41.77 -5.07 -10.26
C LEU A 284 41.49 -6.16 -9.23
N PRO A 285 40.31 -6.79 -9.20
CA PRO A 285 39.97 -7.82 -8.24
C PRO A 285 40.81 -9.08 -8.46
N GLU A 286 41.03 -9.84 -7.39
CA GLU A 286 41.57 -11.20 -7.54
C GLU A 286 40.56 -12.06 -8.28
N TYR A 287 41.03 -12.80 -9.30
CA TYR A 287 40.13 -13.65 -10.10
C TYR A 287 40.77 -15.03 -10.31
N ASP A 288 39.94 -16.05 -10.42
CA ASP A 288 40.39 -17.42 -10.70
C ASP A 288 40.79 -17.55 -12.19
N VAL A 289 41.98 -17.99 -12.43
CA VAL A 289 42.51 -18.28 -13.78
C VAL A 289 41.64 -19.30 -14.52
N ALA A 290 40.87 -20.12 -13.80
CA ALA A 290 39.92 -21.07 -14.39
C ALA A 290 38.83 -20.37 -15.25
N MET A 291 38.54 -19.07 -15.04
CA MET A 291 37.62 -18.29 -15.85
C MET A 291 38.03 -18.20 -17.33
N TYR A 292 39.31 -18.35 -17.65
CA TYR A 292 39.80 -18.39 -19.03
C TYR A 292 39.55 -19.73 -19.72
N THR A 293 39.00 -20.72 -19.02
CA THR A 293 38.71 -22.04 -19.58
C THR A 293 37.25 -22.14 -19.98
N HIS A 294 36.97 -22.29 -21.27
CA HIS A 294 35.60 -22.40 -21.78
C HIS A 294 35.48 -23.55 -22.79
N LYS A 295 34.74 -24.62 -22.41
CA LYS A 295 34.62 -25.85 -23.22
C LYS A 295 34.10 -25.63 -24.65
N LYS A 296 33.09 -24.80 -24.85
CA LYS A 296 32.51 -24.53 -26.18
C LYS A 296 33.47 -23.71 -27.05
N MET A 297 34.16 -22.74 -26.46
CA MET A 297 35.13 -21.89 -27.16
C MET A 297 36.50 -22.57 -27.32
N LYS A 298 36.70 -23.73 -26.70
CA LYS A 298 37.95 -24.48 -26.71
C LYS A 298 39.14 -23.65 -26.20
N THR A 299 38.91 -22.77 -25.24
CA THR A 299 39.95 -21.96 -24.61
C THR A 299 40.40 -22.59 -23.31
N ASN A 300 41.65 -22.35 -22.95
CA ASN A 300 42.27 -22.65 -21.66
C ASN A 300 43.23 -21.51 -21.29
N ALA A 301 43.87 -21.57 -20.12
CA ALA A 301 44.72 -20.51 -19.64
C ALA A 301 45.90 -20.22 -20.59
N GLU A 302 46.50 -21.24 -21.22
CA GLU A 302 47.64 -21.08 -22.16
C GLU A 302 47.16 -20.37 -23.45
N SER A 303 46.14 -20.89 -24.11
CA SER A 303 45.62 -20.29 -25.35
C SER A 303 45.06 -18.88 -25.13
N SER A 304 44.46 -18.62 -23.99
CA SER A 304 43.99 -17.28 -23.62
C SER A 304 45.15 -16.32 -23.38
N LEU A 305 46.22 -16.77 -22.75
CA LEU A 305 47.41 -15.96 -22.55
C LEU A 305 48.11 -15.57 -23.87
N GLU A 306 48.15 -16.48 -24.86
CA GLU A 306 48.68 -16.18 -26.19
C GLU A 306 47.88 -15.09 -26.88
N VAL A 307 46.51 -15.21 -26.87
CA VAL A 307 45.64 -14.21 -27.44
C VAL A 307 45.75 -12.85 -26.75
N LEU A 308 45.88 -12.84 -25.41
CA LEU A 308 46.04 -11.60 -24.65
C LEU A 308 47.36 -10.91 -24.95
N LYS A 309 48.46 -11.68 -25.15
CA LYS A 309 49.78 -11.13 -25.53
C LYS A 309 49.74 -10.47 -26.91
N GLU A 310 48.98 -11.03 -27.84
CA GLU A 310 48.82 -10.43 -29.18
C GLU A 310 47.85 -9.23 -29.17
N LEU A 311 46.81 -9.27 -28.35
CA LEU A 311 45.84 -8.22 -28.21
C LEU A 311 46.39 -6.96 -27.51
N LEU A 312 47.24 -7.11 -26.50
CA LEU A 312 47.76 -6.00 -25.69
C LEU A 312 48.42 -4.90 -26.55
N PRO A 313 49.38 -5.20 -27.50
CA PRO A 313 49.97 -4.15 -28.33
C PRO A 313 49.00 -3.47 -29.30
N ILE A 314 47.86 -4.13 -29.63
CA ILE A 314 46.83 -3.57 -30.44
C ILE A 314 46.04 -2.53 -29.63
N LEU A 315 45.65 -2.89 -28.39
CA LEU A 315 44.92 -2.00 -27.48
C LEU A 315 45.79 -0.79 -27.11
N GLU A 316 47.10 -0.96 -26.87
CA GLU A 316 48.00 0.15 -26.53
C GLU A 316 48.13 1.20 -27.65
N LYS A 317 47.84 0.84 -28.89
CA LYS A 317 47.87 1.74 -30.08
C LYS A 317 46.53 2.37 -30.37
N GLN A 318 45.49 1.95 -29.71
CA GLN A 318 44.16 2.44 -29.93
C GLN A 318 43.92 3.74 -29.13
N GLU A 319 43.61 4.82 -29.87
CA GLU A 319 43.40 6.15 -29.26
C GLU A 319 41.95 6.30 -28.70
N ASP A 320 41.02 5.51 -29.19
CA ASP A 320 39.62 5.53 -28.75
C ASP A 320 39.06 4.10 -28.69
N TYR A 321 38.27 3.82 -27.62
CA TYR A 321 37.64 2.51 -27.36
C TYR A 321 36.11 2.55 -27.51
N SER A 322 35.56 3.62 -28.09
CA SER A 322 34.14 3.79 -28.35
C SER A 322 33.66 3.00 -29.57
#